data_7e5fedcf4cea891c894302c21d0dbbd2
#
_entry.id   7e5fedcf4cea891c894302c21d0dbbd2
#
_cell.length_a   1.000
_cell.length_b   1.000
_cell.length_c   1.000
_cell.angle_alpha   90.00
_cell.angle_beta   90.00
_cell.angle_gamma   90.00
#
_symmetry.space_group_name_H-M   'P 1'
#
loop_
_entity.id
_entity.type
_entity.pdbx_description
1 polymer ?
#
loop_
_entity_poly.entity_id
_entity_poly.type
_entity_poly.pdbx_seq_one_letter_code
_entity_poly.pdbx_strand_id
1 'polypeptide(L)'
;MMPVVLWTDGLIFLLVAGLVGFVVVVRRNEHLAAPWRRVAADPVAVAAAVVLLCFTGIAVLDSLHFRPALPTGASGEAQYAPEVKSLLDRLLAPIAERQEKTYSAPFATRLFAKEAITLADGRTVRDYPRLKYGGGHLADESERAGDILQRSLLGLAGGLAVWLALFLPAHAKRRAFPVGEGSKRALWLTVLAILLTTGVLIALAPHYHVFGTDKVGQDVLYATLKSIRTGVLIGALTTLVTLPLAIGLGVSAGYFGGRVDDVVQYLYTTLNAIPGVLLIAAAVLLMQTQLETHPDWFETGAERADLRLLFLCLILGMTNWTGLARLLRGETLKVRELDYVVAARAFGVSNGRILLRHVLPNVQHIVLISVVMDFSGLVLAEAVLSYVGVGVDPGMLSFGNMINGARLELAREPVVWWQLAAAFLFMFVLVLAANLFADCVRDALDPRGRRSS
;
A
#
# COMPACT_ATOMS: atom_id res chain seq x y z
N MET A 1 9.79 -9.55 -24.03
CA MET A 1 9.17 -9.51 -22.71
C MET A 1 7.82 -10.18 -22.80
N MET A 2 7.55 -11.19 -21.99
CA MET A 2 6.25 -11.87 -21.91
C MET A 2 5.49 -11.30 -20.70
N PRO A 3 4.31 -10.67 -20.89
CA PRO A 3 3.53 -10.17 -19.76
C PRO A 3 3.03 -11.35 -18.92
N VAL A 4 3.06 -11.20 -17.61
CA VAL A 4 2.51 -12.14 -16.62
C VAL A 4 1.53 -11.38 -15.76
N VAL A 5 0.35 -11.94 -15.55
CA VAL A 5 -0.67 -11.33 -14.67
C VAL A 5 -0.89 -12.30 -13.52
N LEU A 6 -0.46 -11.92 -12.34
CA LEU A 6 -0.73 -12.65 -11.10
C LEU A 6 -2.18 -12.40 -10.66
N TRP A 7 -2.70 -13.23 -9.76
CA TRP A 7 -4.07 -13.10 -9.25
C TRP A 7 -4.33 -11.76 -8.58
N THR A 8 -3.38 -11.30 -7.75
CA THR A 8 -3.50 -10.00 -7.08
C THR A 8 -3.37 -8.83 -8.06
N ASP A 9 -2.59 -8.96 -9.15
CA ASP A 9 -2.48 -7.92 -10.18
C ASP A 9 -3.80 -7.74 -10.94
N GLY A 10 -4.45 -8.84 -11.32
CA GLY A 10 -5.77 -8.78 -11.96
C GLY A 10 -6.79 -8.05 -11.10
N LEU A 11 -6.78 -8.31 -9.78
CA LEU A 11 -7.67 -7.65 -8.83
C LEU A 11 -7.35 -6.17 -8.63
N ILE A 12 -6.08 -5.77 -8.57
CA ILE A 12 -5.73 -4.34 -8.46
C ILE A 12 -6.11 -3.57 -9.74
N PHE A 13 -5.95 -4.18 -10.93
CA PHE A 13 -6.40 -3.55 -12.18
C PHE A 13 -7.92 -3.39 -12.20
N LEU A 14 -8.66 -4.37 -11.71
CA LEU A 14 -10.12 -4.29 -11.57
C LEU A 14 -10.51 -3.20 -10.56
N LEU A 15 -9.81 -3.08 -9.43
CA LEU A 15 -10.03 -2.01 -8.45
C LEU A 15 -9.74 -0.63 -9.03
N VAL A 16 -8.64 -0.46 -9.76
CA VAL A 16 -8.31 0.81 -10.42
C VAL A 16 -9.36 1.16 -11.47
N ALA A 17 -9.79 0.19 -12.28
CA ALA A 17 -10.88 0.39 -13.25
C ALA A 17 -12.20 0.75 -12.55
N GLY A 18 -12.51 0.09 -11.44
CA GLY A 18 -13.68 0.39 -10.58
C GLY A 18 -13.62 1.81 -10.01
N LEU A 19 -12.45 2.24 -9.53
CA LEU A 19 -12.24 3.60 -9.02
C LEU A 19 -12.41 4.65 -10.13
N VAL A 20 -11.86 4.40 -11.31
CA VAL A 20 -12.06 5.27 -12.48
C VAL A 20 -13.54 5.32 -12.86
N GLY A 21 -14.21 4.17 -12.91
CA GLY A 21 -15.67 4.08 -13.14
C GLY A 21 -16.47 4.86 -12.10
N PHE A 22 -16.11 4.73 -10.81
CA PHE A 22 -16.73 5.50 -9.73
C PHE A 22 -16.54 7.01 -9.91
N VAL A 23 -15.34 7.47 -10.26
CA VAL A 23 -15.07 8.89 -10.54
C VAL A 23 -15.93 9.39 -11.70
N VAL A 24 -16.10 8.58 -12.77
CA VAL A 24 -16.98 8.95 -13.89
C VAL A 24 -18.45 9.05 -13.45
N VAL A 25 -18.94 8.10 -12.64
CA VAL A 25 -20.31 8.12 -12.10
C VAL A 25 -20.54 9.33 -11.19
N VAL A 26 -19.59 9.62 -10.29
CA VAL A 26 -19.65 10.80 -9.41
C VAL A 26 -19.70 12.09 -10.21
N ARG A 27 -18.89 12.22 -11.28
CA ARG A 27 -18.90 13.42 -12.14
C ARG A 27 -20.21 13.62 -12.89
N ARG A 28 -20.94 12.55 -13.19
CA ARG A 28 -22.23 12.60 -13.89
C ARG A 28 -23.42 12.86 -12.96
N ASN A 29 -23.26 12.65 -11.65
CA ASN A 29 -24.34 12.75 -10.66
C ASN A 29 -24.03 13.87 -9.66
N GLU A 30 -24.77 14.97 -9.74
CA GLU A 30 -24.53 16.17 -8.94
C GLU A 30 -24.66 15.93 -7.42
N HIS A 31 -25.59 15.07 -7.01
CA HIS A 31 -25.77 14.69 -5.60
C HIS A 31 -24.55 13.96 -5.02
N LEU A 32 -23.87 13.14 -5.83
CA LEU A 32 -22.65 12.46 -5.44
C LEU A 32 -21.42 13.38 -5.55
N ALA A 33 -21.42 14.32 -6.50
CA ALA A 33 -20.31 15.23 -6.71
C ALA A 33 -20.17 16.28 -5.60
N ALA A 34 -21.27 16.70 -4.97
CA ALA A 34 -21.26 17.76 -3.97
C ALA A 34 -20.36 17.47 -2.74
N PRO A 35 -20.40 16.29 -2.08
CA PRO A 35 -19.47 15.95 -1.03
C PRO A 35 -18.00 15.91 -1.51
N TRP A 36 -17.74 15.33 -2.68
CA TRP A 36 -16.39 15.24 -3.24
C TRP A 36 -15.80 16.60 -3.63
N ARG A 37 -16.64 17.57 -4.01
CA ARG A 37 -16.18 18.97 -4.20
C ARG A 37 -15.71 19.59 -2.87
N ARG A 38 -16.32 19.23 -1.73
CA ARG A 38 -15.87 19.69 -0.41
C ARG A 38 -14.53 19.05 -0.05
N VAL A 39 -14.38 17.73 -0.25
CA VAL A 39 -13.09 17.03 -0.08
C VAL A 39 -12.01 17.69 -0.93
N ALA A 40 -12.29 18.00 -2.20
CA ALA A 40 -11.37 18.69 -3.08
C ALA A 40 -11.09 20.16 -2.69
N ALA A 41 -11.97 20.77 -1.91
CA ALA A 41 -11.77 22.14 -1.39
C ALA A 41 -10.92 22.16 -0.11
N ASP A 42 -10.73 21.03 0.57
CA ASP A 42 -9.92 20.92 1.76
C ASP A 42 -8.42 20.74 1.39
N PRO A 43 -7.52 21.61 1.88
CA PRO A 43 -6.09 21.52 1.61
C PRO A 43 -5.45 20.23 2.13
N VAL A 44 -5.89 19.72 3.30
CA VAL A 44 -5.36 18.50 3.92
C VAL A 44 -5.76 17.28 3.10
N ALA A 45 -7.03 17.21 2.68
CA ALA A 45 -7.53 16.14 1.81
C ALA A 45 -6.76 16.07 0.49
N VAL A 46 -6.49 17.22 -0.12
CA VAL A 46 -5.74 17.28 -1.39
C VAL A 46 -4.30 16.83 -1.20
N ALA A 47 -3.61 17.29 -0.14
CA ALA A 47 -2.26 16.86 0.16
C ALA A 47 -2.19 15.33 0.40
N ALA A 48 -3.08 14.81 1.23
CA ALA A 48 -3.17 13.38 1.52
C ALA A 48 -3.49 12.55 0.26
N ALA A 49 -4.42 13.01 -0.58
CA ALA A 49 -4.75 12.34 -1.84
C ALA A 49 -3.57 12.28 -2.80
N VAL A 50 -2.74 13.33 -2.90
CA VAL A 50 -1.52 13.33 -3.73
C VAL A 50 -0.52 12.29 -3.24
N VAL A 51 -0.29 12.21 -1.93
CA VAL A 51 0.59 11.19 -1.35
C VAL A 51 0.04 9.79 -1.63
N LEU A 52 -1.24 9.53 -1.37
CA LEU A 52 -1.88 8.23 -1.66
C LEU A 52 -1.81 7.85 -3.14
N LEU A 53 -2.01 8.81 -4.05
CA LEU A 53 -1.85 8.59 -5.48
C LEU A 53 -0.42 8.23 -5.86
N CYS A 54 0.59 8.83 -5.22
CA CYS A 54 1.99 8.46 -5.42
C CYS A 54 2.24 7.00 -4.98
N PHE A 55 1.79 6.60 -3.78
CA PHE A 55 1.91 5.23 -3.27
C PHE A 55 1.15 4.24 -4.16
N THR A 56 -0.08 4.57 -4.58
CA THR A 56 -0.86 3.73 -5.51
C THR A 56 -0.17 3.61 -6.87
N GLY A 57 0.43 4.70 -7.37
CA GLY A 57 1.21 4.68 -8.61
C GLY A 57 2.41 3.72 -8.54
N ILE A 58 3.16 3.74 -7.43
CA ILE A 58 4.26 2.79 -7.19
C ILE A 58 3.71 1.36 -7.12
N ALA A 59 2.61 1.12 -6.42
CA ALA A 59 1.99 -0.20 -6.32
C ALA A 59 1.53 -0.73 -7.68
N VAL A 60 0.94 0.11 -8.53
CA VAL A 60 0.53 -0.26 -9.90
C VAL A 60 1.74 -0.55 -10.78
N LEU A 61 2.81 0.24 -10.70
CA LEU A 61 4.05 -0.01 -11.44
C LEU A 61 4.68 -1.34 -11.03
N ASP A 62 4.61 -1.70 -9.75
CA ASP A 62 5.10 -2.98 -9.25
C ASP A 62 4.16 -4.16 -9.56
N SER A 63 2.89 -3.91 -9.88
CA SER A 63 1.93 -4.93 -10.34
C SER A 63 1.99 -5.20 -11.84
N LEU A 64 2.80 -4.47 -12.61
CA LEU A 64 3.03 -4.73 -14.02
C LEU A 64 4.18 -5.73 -14.17
N HIS A 65 3.86 -7.03 -14.10
CA HIS A 65 4.84 -8.11 -14.15
C HIS A 65 5.11 -8.59 -15.57
N PHE A 66 6.35 -9.03 -15.79
CA PHE A 66 6.80 -9.65 -17.03
C PHE A 66 7.96 -10.63 -16.80
N ARG A 67 8.13 -11.58 -17.73
CA ARG A 67 9.31 -12.44 -17.81
C ARG A 67 10.29 -11.84 -18.82
N PRO A 68 11.55 -11.57 -18.46
CA PRO A 68 12.58 -11.11 -19.40
C PRO A 68 12.87 -12.19 -20.46
N ALA A 69 13.08 -11.76 -21.70
CA ALA A 69 13.57 -12.66 -22.73
C ALA A 69 15.05 -12.98 -22.46
N LEU A 70 15.41 -14.25 -22.51
CA LEU A 70 16.81 -14.70 -22.50
C LEU A 70 17.43 -14.48 -23.88
N PRO A 71 18.77 -14.34 -23.99
CA PRO A 71 19.45 -14.32 -25.28
C PRO A 71 19.06 -15.57 -26.10
N THR A 72 18.68 -15.37 -27.36
CA THR A 72 18.22 -16.44 -28.24
C THR A 72 19.30 -17.53 -28.34
N GLY A 73 18.98 -18.72 -27.85
CA GLY A 73 19.86 -19.89 -27.99
C GLY A 73 19.93 -20.36 -29.46
N ALA A 74 20.77 -21.35 -29.73
CA ALA A 74 21.00 -21.91 -31.04
C ALA A 74 19.73 -22.49 -31.72
N SER A 75 18.64 -22.69 -30.98
CA SER A 75 17.35 -23.20 -31.43
C SER A 75 16.42 -22.16 -32.05
N GLY A 76 16.75 -20.87 -32.01
CA GLY A 76 15.91 -19.79 -32.57
C GLY A 76 14.59 -19.51 -31.84
N GLU A 77 14.22 -20.28 -30.83
CA GLU A 77 13.02 -20.05 -30.03
C GLU A 77 13.27 -19.02 -28.94
N ALA A 78 12.32 -18.13 -28.74
CA ALA A 78 12.37 -17.11 -27.69
C ALA A 78 12.17 -17.78 -26.32
N GLN A 79 13.25 -17.94 -25.58
CA GLN A 79 13.22 -18.44 -24.20
C GLN A 79 13.04 -17.27 -23.23
N TYR A 80 12.22 -17.49 -22.18
CA TYR A 80 11.97 -16.51 -21.13
C TYR A 80 12.54 -17.00 -19.80
N ALA A 81 13.06 -16.05 -19.02
CA ALA A 81 13.53 -16.37 -17.67
C ALA A 81 12.38 -16.88 -16.80
N PRO A 82 12.60 -17.87 -15.91
CA PRO A 82 11.60 -18.31 -14.95
C PRO A 82 11.26 -17.23 -13.91
N GLU A 83 12.20 -16.31 -13.71
CA GLU A 83 12.03 -15.20 -12.76
C GLU A 83 11.06 -14.15 -13.29
N VAL A 84 10.06 -13.81 -12.47
CA VAL A 84 9.08 -12.75 -12.77
C VAL A 84 9.61 -11.43 -12.22
N LYS A 85 9.74 -10.42 -13.07
CA LYS A 85 10.14 -9.05 -12.72
C LYS A 85 8.99 -8.09 -12.95
N SER A 86 8.94 -7.03 -12.15
CA SER A 86 7.97 -5.95 -12.34
C SER A 86 8.58 -4.79 -13.16
N LEU A 87 7.70 -3.89 -13.64
CA LEU A 87 8.15 -2.65 -14.25
C LEU A 87 8.93 -1.77 -13.24
N LEU A 88 8.56 -1.82 -11.97
CA LEU A 88 9.28 -1.16 -10.90
C LEU A 88 10.69 -1.72 -10.73
N ASP A 89 10.88 -3.06 -10.82
CA ASP A 89 12.20 -3.69 -10.77
C ASP A 89 13.10 -3.19 -11.89
N ARG A 90 12.55 -2.97 -13.08
CA ARG A 90 13.31 -2.42 -14.20
C ARG A 90 13.72 -0.96 -13.96
N LEU A 91 12.85 -0.15 -13.38
CA LEU A 91 13.15 1.24 -13.04
C LEU A 91 14.19 1.33 -11.91
N LEU A 92 14.13 0.40 -10.96
CA LEU A 92 15.02 0.32 -9.82
C LEU A 92 16.25 -0.58 -10.07
N ALA A 93 16.44 -1.12 -11.28
CA ALA A 93 17.57 -1.98 -11.61
C ALA A 93 18.94 -1.42 -11.16
N PRO A 94 19.23 -0.10 -11.30
CA PRO A 94 20.49 0.47 -10.80
C PRO A 94 20.71 0.33 -9.29
N ILE A 95 19.67 0.05 -8.51
CA ILE A 95 19.71 -0.14 -7.06
C ILE A 95 19.57 -1.63 -6.73
N ALA A 96 18.65 -2.34 -7.39
CA ALA A 96 18.36 -3.75 -7.16
C ALA A 96 19.54 -4.68 -7.46
N GLU A 97 20.33 -4.38 -8.50
CA GLU A 97 21.49 -5.20 -8.93
C GLU A 97 22.75 -4.96 -8.09
N ARG A 98 22.74 -3.97 -7.20
CA ARG A 98 23.86 -3.58 -6.35
C ARG A 98 23.77 -4.21 -4.98
N GLN A 99 24.10 -5.49 -4.93
CA GLN A 99 24.12 -6.25 -3.70
C GLN A 99 25.51 -6.20 -3.07
N GLU A 100 25.59 -5.76 -1.83
CA GLU A 100 26.78 -5.81 -1.00
C GLU A 100 26.89 -7.19 -0.32
N LYS A 101 27.94 -7.42 0.44
CA LYS A 101 28.12 -8.70 1.13
C LYS A 101 27.19 -8.87 2.32
N THR A 102 26.94 -7.79 3.05
CA THR A 102 26.11 -7.75 4.27
C THR A 102 25.75 -6.30 4.60
N TYR A 103 25.39 -6.03 5.83
CA TYR A 103 24.98 -4.71 6.32
C TYR A 103 25.96 -3.59 5.99
N SER A 104 25.43 -2.48 5.53
CA SER A 104 26.10 -1.18 5.51
C SER A 104 25.18 -0.13 6.12
N ALA A 105 25.73 0.81 6.88
CA ALA A 105 24.96 1.94 7.41
C ALA A 105 24.53 2.89 6.27
N PRO A 106 23.50 3.73 6.47
CA PRO A 106 23.13 4.77 5.53
C PRO A 106 24.32 5.64 5.13
N PHE A 107 24.51 5.83 3.82
CA PHE A 107 25.62 6.59 3.23
C PHE A 107 27.03 6.11 3.58
N ALA A 108 27.18 4.90 4.12
CA ALA A 108 28.49 4.36 4.45
C ALA A 108 29.31 4.06 3.18
N THR A 109 30.65 4.05 3.34
CA THR A 109 31.63 3.64 2.32
C THR A 109 32.29 2.33 2.70
N ARG A 110 32.06 1.83 3.92
CA ARG A 110 32.60 0.60 4.46
C ARG A 110 31.48 -0.28 5.04
N LEU A 111 31.75 -1.59 5.07
CA LEU A 111 30.86 -2.55 5.73
C LEU A 111 30.70 -2.24 7.21
N PHE A 112 29.56 -2.61 7.76
CA PHE A 112 29.21 -2.36 9.15
C PHE A 112 29.91 -3.32 10.12
N ALA A 113 30.37 -4.47 9.66
CA ALA A 113 31.08 -5.47 10.46
C ALA A 113 32.56 -5.58 10.06
N LYS A 114 33.44 -5.80 11.05
CA LYS A 114 34.83 -6.10 10.79
C LYS A 114 35.00 -7.49 10.22
N GLU A 115 35.78 -7.59 9.14
CA GLU A 115 36.15 -8.85 8.52
C GLU A 115 37.66 -9.04 8.50
N ALA A 116 38.10 -10.27 8.33
CA ALA A 116 39.51 -10.59 8.12
C ALA A 116 39.89 -10.25 6.68
N ILE A 117 40.70 -9.22 6.50
CA ILE A 117 41.23 -8.78 5.21
C ILE A 117 42.69 -9.21 5.11
N THR A 118 43.02 -9.94 4.05
CA THR A 118 44.40 -10.27 3.75
C THR A 118 45.03 -9.13 2.97
N LEU A 119 46.00 -8.45 3.58
CA LEU A 119 46.78 -7.39 2.94
C LEU A 119 47.70 -7.98 1.86
N ALA A 120 48.19 -7.12 0.95
CA ALA A 120 49.11 -7.52 -0.12
C ALA A 120 50.44 -8.15 0.41
N ASP A 121 50.79 -7.92 1.68
CA ASP A 121 51.94 -8.47 2.38
C ASP A 121 51.66 -9.86 3.03
N GLY A 122 50.46 -10.44 2.81
CA GLY A 122 50.06 -11.74 3.37
C GLY A 122 49.56 -11.69 4.83
N ARG A 123 49.55 -10.53 5.49
CA ARG A 123 49.04 -10.40 6.86
C ARG A 123 47.50 -10.29 6.84
N THR A 124 46.88 -10.99 7.75
CA THR A 124 45.42 -10.90 7.96
C THR A 124 45.14 -9.89 9.07
N VAL A 125 44.43 -8.81 8.73
CA VAL A 125 44.00 -7.77 9.67
C VAL A 125 42.48 -7.76 9.74
N ARG A 126 41.90 -7.59 10.92
CA ARG A 126 40.47 -7.39 11.10
C ARG A 126 40.14 -5.89 10.96
N ASP A 127 39.55 -5.52 9.82
CA ASP A 127 39.14 -4.14 9.53
C ASP A 127 37.80 -4.14 8.84
N TYR A 128 37.23 -2.96 8.64
CA TYR A 128 35.96 -2.73 7.89
C TYR A 128 36.25 -2.68 6.39
N PRO A 129 35.87 -3.72 5.61
CA PRO A 129 36.09 -3.71 4.17
C PRO A 129 35.37 -2.54 3.50
N ARG A 130 35.94 -2.03 2.43
CA ARG A 130 35.30 -1.01 1.60
C ARG A 130 34.12 -1.62 0.84
N LEU A 131 33.02 -0.89 0.74
CA LEU A 131 31.85 -1.29 -0.04
C LEU A 131 32.19 -1.31 -1.53
N LYS A 132 31.55 -2.23 -2.25
CA LYS A 132 31.71 -2.36 -3.69
C LYS A 132 30.98 -1.25 -4.44
N TYR A 133 29.78 -0.91 -3.99
CA TYR A 133 28.91 0.05 -4.63
C TYR A 133 28.74 1.33 -3.81
N GLY A 134 28.61 1.23 -2.49
CA GLY A 134 28.44 2.37 -1.59
C GLY A 134 29.69 3.25 -1.55
N GLY A 135 29.67 4.42 -2.24
CA GLY A 135 30.81 5.32 -2.31
C GLY A 135 32.00 4.76 -3.08
N GLY A 136 31.84 3.67 -3.87
CA GLY A 136 32.92 3.01 -4.61
C GLY A 136 33.62 3.91 -5.65
N HIS A 137 32.98 5.00 -6.07
CA HIS A 137 33.52 5.99 -7.01
C HIS A 137 34.49 6.99 -6.37
N LEU A 138 34.50 7.10 -5.01
CA LEU A 138 35.37 8.03 -4.29
C LEU A 138 36.80 7.50 -4.22
N ALA A 139 37.79 8.35 -4.47
CA ALA A 139 39.20 8.03 -4.26
C ALA A 139 39.53 8.03 -2.76
N ASP A 140 39.07 9.06 -2.03
CA ASP A 140 39.29 9.24 -0.62
C ASP A 140 37.93 9.40 0.14
N GLU A 141 37.83 8.86 1.36
CA GLU A 141 36.66 8.98 2.22
C GLU A 141 36.39 10.41 2.72
N SER A 142 37.40 11.26 2.74
CA SER A 142 37.28 12.67 3.13
C SER A 142 36.35 13.45 2.17
N GLU A 143 36.24 13.02 0.93
CA GLU A 143 35.41 13.67 -0.11
C GLU A 143 33.93 13.28 0.02
N ARG A 144 33.57 12.27 0.83
CA ARG A 144 32.21 11.74 0.96
C ARG A 144 31.16 12.82 1.25
N ALA A 145 31.44 13.68 2.23
CA ALA A 145 30.46 14.70 2.65
C ALA A 145 30.21 15.74 1.52
N GLY A 146 31.29 16.13 0.82
CA GLY A 146 31.21 17.04 -0.32
C GLY A 146 30.43 16.45 -1.50
N ASP A 147 30.70 15.19 -1.85
CA ASP A 147 30.02 14.48 -2.94
C ASP A 147 28.53 14.28 -2.63
N ILE A 148 28.16 13.88 -1.41
CA ILE A 148 26.77 13.77 -0.98
C ILE A 148 26.06 15.11 -1.08
N LEU A 149 26.67 16.20 -0.62
CA LEU A 149 26.09 17.56 -0.69
C LEU A 149 25.90 17.98 -2.15
N GLN A 150 26.92 17.81 -2.99
CA GLN A 150 26.84 18.17 -4.40
C GLN A 150 25.72 17.43 -5.13
N ARG A 151 25.62 16.11 -4.95
CA ARG A 151 24.56 15.28 -5.55
C ARG A 151 23.19 15.62 -5.03
N SER A 152 23.08 15.88 -3.72
CA SER A 152 21.82 16.32 -3.11
C SER A 152 21.34 17.65 -3.71
N LEU A 153 22.25 18.62 -3.91
CA LEU A 153 21.92 19.88 -4.56
C LEU A 153 21.52 19.70 -6.03
N LEU A 154 22.20 18.82 -6.77
CA LEU A 154 21.81 18.46 -8.13
C LEU A 154 20.42 17.79 -8.18
N GLY A 155 20.14 16.88 -7.23
CA GLY A 155 18.84 16.25 -7.09
C GLY A 155 17.72 17.25 -6.76
N LEU A 156 17.98 18.17 -5.85
CA LEU A 156 17.05 19.26 -5.51
C LEU A 156 16.80 20.17 -6.74
N ALA A 157 17.86 20.56 -7.46
CA ALA A 157 17.73 21.37 -8.66
C ALA A 157 16.94 20.66 -9.76
N GLY A 158 17.17 19.33 -9.96
CA GLY A 158 16.40 18.51 -10.88
C GLY A 158 14.93 18.43 -10.50
N GLY A 159 14.64 18.12 -9.22
CA GLY A 159 13.26 18.08 -8.71
C GLY A 159 12.53 19.42 -8.86
N LEU A 160 13.21 20.51 -8.56
CA LEU A 160 12.67 21.87 -8.76
C LEU A 160 12.42 22.18 -10.24
N ALA A 161 13.33 21.79 -11.13
CA ALA A 161 13.17 22.00 -12.57
C ALA A 161 11.95 21.25 -13.11
N VAL A 162 11.76 19.99 -12.71
CA VAL A 162 10.55 19.21 -13.06
C VAL A 162 9.30 19.87 -12.51
N TRP A 163 9.34 20.32 -11.26
CA TRP A 163 8.19 21.02 -10.66
C TRP A 163 7.85 22.29 -11.42
N LEU A 164 8.84 23.13 -11.78
CA LEU A 164 8.63 24.34 -12.57
C LEU A 164 8.06 24.02 -13.95
N ALA A 165 8.54 22.98 -14.60
CA ALA A 165 8.04 22.52 -15.90
C ALA A 165 6.57 22.09 -15.85
N LEU A 166 6.10 21.56 -14.72
CA LEU A 166 4.70 21.20 -14.50
C LEU A 166 3.85 22.39 -14.06
N PHE A 167 4.38 23.21 -13.15
CA PHE A 167 3.67 24.33 -12.52
C PHE A 167 3.42 25.49 -13.50
N LEU A 168 4.45 25.93 -14.26
CA LEU A 168 4.34 27.09 -15.14
C LEU A 168 3.25 26.96 -16.20
N PRO A 169 3.15 25.88 -17.00
CA PRO A 169 2.10 25.74 -18.00
C PRO A 169 0.71 25.54 -17.35
N ALA A 170 0.64 24.89 -16.18
CA ALA A 170 -0.63 24.74 -15.46
C ALA A 170 -1.14 26.08 -14.94
N HIS A 171 -0.24 26.94 -14.45
CA HIS A 171 -0.58 28.28 -13.97
C HIS A 171 -0.94 29.23 -15.13
N ALA A 172 -0.19 29.19 -16.23
CA ALA A 172 -0.42 30.03 -17.40
C ALA A 172 -1.76 29.75 -18.10
N LYS A 173 -2.15 28.47 -18.19
CA LYS A 173 -3.41 28.07 -18.85
C LYS A 173 -4.67 28.41 -18.07
N ARG A 174 -4.57 28.97 -16.85
CA ARG A 174 -5.71 29.33 -15.95
C ARG A 174 -6.87 28.32 -15.99
N ARG A 175 -6.60 27.06 -16.35
CA ARG A 175 -7.61 26.01 -16.32
C ARG A 175 -8.02 25.83 -14.88
N ALA A 176 -9.10 26.48 -14.54
CA ALA A 176 -9.74 26.44 -13.26
C ALA A 176 -10.15 25.00 -12.94
N PHE A 177 -9.28 24.28 -12.21
CA PHE A 177 -9.85 23.33 -11.29
C PHE A 177 -10.77 24.14 -10.37
N PRO A 178 -12.02 23.75 -10.17
CA PRO A 178 -12.95 24.44 -9.26
C PRO A 178 -12.58 24.14 -7.80
N VAL A 179 -11.33 24.40 -7.44
CA VAL A 179 -10.69 24.08 -6.16
C VAL A 179 -10.25 25.42 -5.55
N GLY A 180 -10.48 25.60 -4.26
CA GLY A 180 -10.08 26.79 -3.53
C GLY A 180 -8.58 27.10 -3.63
N GLU A 181 -8.19 28.35 -3.46
CA GLU A 181 -6.78 28.78 -3.53
C GLU A 181 -5.90 28.01 -2.51
N GLY A 182 -6.42 27.71 -1.30
CA GLY A 182 -5.72 26.92 -0.30
C GLY A 182 -5.37 25.52 -0.78
N SER A 183 -6.32 24.83 -1.40
CA SER A 183 -6.14 23.47 -1.91
C SER A 183 -5.20 23.42 -3.13
N LYS A 184 -5.20 24.47 -3.98
CA LYS A 184 -4.22 24.60 -5.06
C LYS A 184 -2.80 24.77 -4.52
N ARG A 185 -2.62 25.58 -3.46
CA ARG A 185 -1.32 25.73 -2.80
C ARG A 185 -0.87 24.41 -2.17
N ALA A 186 -1.76 23.71 -1.45
CA ALA A 186 -1.46 22.42 -0.87
C ALA A 186 -1.04 21.38 -1.93
N LEU A 187 -1.77 21.30 -3.06
CA LEU A 187 -1.41 20.44 -4.19
C LEU A 187 0.02 20.69 -4.66
N TRP A 188 0.35 21.94 -4.99
CA TRP A 188 1.64 22.27 -5.57
C TRP A 188 2.78 22.16 -4.57
N LEU A 189 2.54 22.47 -3.28
CA LEU A 189 3.54 22.27 -2.22
C LEU A 189 3.81 20.78 -1.96
N THR A 190 2.78 19.94 -1.94
CA THR A 190 2.95 18.48 -1.77
C THR A 190 3.67 17.87 -2.97
N VAL A 191 3.29 18.25 -4.20
CA VAL A 191 3.99 17.80 -5.41
C VAL A 191 5.45 18.28 -5.40
N LEU A 192 5.72 19.51 -4.98
CA LEU A 192 7.09 20.01 -4.81
C LEU A 192 7.90 19.17 -3.83
N ALA A 193 7.33 18.91 -2.64
CA ALA A 193 7.99 18.09 -1.61
C ALA A 193 8.33 16.67 -2.14
N ILE A 194 7.38 16.01 -2.82
CA ILE A 194 7.59 14.70 -3.42
C ILE A 194 8.68 14.76 -4.50
N LEU A 195 8.65 15.75 -5.40
CA LEU A 195 9.64 15.86 -6.48
C LEU A 195 11.04 16.21 -5.96
N LEU A 196 11.15 17.05 -4.93
CA LEU A 196 12.44 17.35 -4.30
C LEU A 196 13.03 16.12 -3.62
N THR A 197 12.25 15.38 -2.82
CA THR A 197 12.71 14.16 -2.15
C THR A 197 13.07 13.06 -3.16
N THR A 198 12.24 12.84 -4.17
CA THR A 198 12.51 11.88 -5.25
C THR A 198 13.75 12.27 -6.06
N GLY A 199 13.94 13.57 -6.36
CA GLY A 199 15.11 14.07 -7.06
C GLY A 199 16.41 13.78 -6.29
N VAL A 200 16.42 14.04 -4.98
CA VAL A 200 17.56 13.70 -4.11
C VAL A 200 17.83 12.20 -4.09
N LEU A 201 16.78 11.36 -3.96
CA LEU A 201 16.92 9.90 -3.99
C LEU A 201 17.49 9.41 -5.33
N ILE A 202 16.99 9.91 -6.46
CA ILE A 202 17.49 9.57 -7.81
C ILE A 202 18.96 9.96 -7.99
N ALA A 203 19.40 11.08 -7.43
CA ALA A 203 20.77 11.54 -7.55
C ALA A 203 21.74 10.75 -6.65
N LEU A 204 21.30 10.30 -5.46
CA LEU A 204 22.15 9.64 -4.48
C LEU A 204 22.13 8.11 -4.60
N ALA A 205 20.97 7.49 -4.86
CA ALA A 205 20.81 6.04 -4.84
C ALA A 205 21.73 5.27 -5.81
N PRO A 206 22.12 5.81 -7.00
CA PRO A 206 23.11 5.16 -7.84
C PRO A 206 24.54 5.12 -7.28
N HIS A 207 24.85 5.85 -6.22
CA HIS A 207 26.20 6.03 -5.70
C HIS A 207 26.34 5.64 -4.22
N TYR A 208 25.24 5.64 -3.49
CA TYR A 208 25.20 5.34 -2.06
C TYR A 208 23.95 4.53 -1.70
N HIS A 209 24.06 3.67 -0.72
CA HIS A 209 22.91 3.06 -0.07
C HIS A 209 22.27 4.08 0.88
N VAL A 210 21.25 4.79 0.40
CA VAL A 210 20.64 5.93 1.13
C VAL A 210 20.06 5.49 2.47
N PHE A 211 19.41 4.33 2.51
CA PHE A 211 18.91 3.71 3.76
C PHE A 211 19.75 2.50 4.19
N GLY A 212 21.01 2.41 3.73
CA GLY A 212 21.86 1.27 4.03
C GLY A 212 21.42 -0.03 3.36
N THR A 213 22.01 -1.14 3.80
CA THR A 213 21.73 -2.49 3.29
C THR A 213 21.24 -3.41 4.40
N ASP A 214 20.57 -4.49 4.03
CA ASP A 214 20.10 -5.55 4.93
C ASP A 214 21.17 -6.64 5.16
N LYS A 215 20.77 -7.73 5.84
CA LYS A 215 21.66 -8.88 6.18
C LYS A 215 22.27 -9.57 4.97
N VAL A 216 21.58 -9.55 3.83
CA VAL A 216 22.05 -10.15 2.56
C VAL A 216 22.67 -9.12 1.62
N GLY A 217 22.86 -7.89 2.11
CA GLY A 217 23.47 -6.80 1.34
C GLY A 217 22.52 -6.14 0.33
N GLN A 218 21.22 -6.41 0.37
CA GLN A 218 20.24 -5.78 -0.49
C GLN A 218 19.94 -4.35 -0.01
N ASP A 219 19.74 -3.45 -0.95
CA ASP A 219 19.44 -2.04 -0.65
C ASP A 219 18.08 -1.89 0.04
N VAL A 220 18.07 -1.25 1.22
CA VAL A 220 16.85 -1.07 2.03
C VAL A 220 15.85 -0.12 1.34
N LEU A 221 16.31 0.87 0.53
CA LEU A 221 15.41 1.73 -0.24
C LEU A 221 14.62 0.92 -1.28
N TYR A 222 15.30 0.00 -1.99
CA TYR A 222 14.63 -0.91 -2.92
C TYR A 222 13.56 -1.76 -2.22
N ALA A 223 13.94 -2.42 -1.10
CA ALA A 223 13.01 -3.25 -0.33
C ALA A 223 11.81 -2.45 0.17
N THR A 224 12.03 -1.20 0.61
CA THR A 224 10.97 -0.31 1.11
C THR A 224 9.99 0.09 0.01
N LEU A 225 10.50 0.47 -1.18
CA LEU A 225 9.64 0.86 -2.32
C LEU A 225 8.80 -0.33 -2.83
N LYS A 226 9.36 -1.53 -2.86
CA LYS A 226 8.63 -2.75 -3.21
C LYS A 226 7.57 -3.13 -2.15
N SER A 227 7.84 -2.87 -0.87
CA SER A 227 6.89 -3.12 0.23
C SER A 227 5.61 -2.29 0.13
N ILE A 228 5.64 -1.16 -0.58
CA ILE A 228 4.46 -0.32 -0.82
C ILE A 228 3.34 -1.11 -1.51
N ARG A 229 3.67 -1.91 -2.55
CA ARG A 229 2.68 -2.72 -3.27
C ARG A 229 1.93 -3.65 -2.32
N THR A 230 2.66 -4.40 -1.51
CA THR A 230 2.08 -5.36 -0.57
C THR A 230 1.13 -4.66 0.42
N GLY A 231 1.54 -3.53 1.00
CA GLY A 231 0.69 -2.76 1.92
C GLY A 231 -0.59 -2.22 1.26
N VAL A 232 -0.48 -1.64 0.06
CA VAL A 232 -1.64 -1.11 -0.69
C VAL A 232 -2.57 -2.25 -1.13
N LEU A 233 -2.03 -3.39 -1.58
CA LEU A 233 -2.81 -4.57 -1.96
C LEU A 233 -3.62 -5.11 -0.78
N ILE A 234 -2.99 -5.31 0.37
CA ILE A 234 -3.68 -5.85 1.54
C ILE A 234 -4.81 -4.93 1.97
N GLY A 235 -4.54 -3.63 2.10
CA GLY A 235 -5.59 -2.67 2.45
C GLY A 235 -6.76 -2.67 1.46
N ALA A 236 -6.47 -2.66 0.16
CA ALA A 236 -7.48 -2.57 -0.89
C ALA A 236 -8.24 -3.89 -1.12
N LEU A 237 -7.53 -5.03 -1.26
CA LEU A 237 -8.17 -6.33 -1.55
C LEU A 237 -8.95 -6.85 -0.34
N THR A 238 -8.43 -6.68 0.87
CA THR A 238 -9.17 -7.05 2.09
C THR A 238 -10.47 -6.27 2.19
N THR A 239 -10.44 -4.96 1.93
CA THR A 239 -11.66 -4.13 1.90
C THR A 239 -12.65 -4.63 0.85
N LEU A 240 -12.18 -5.01 -0.34
CA LEU A 240 -13.04 -5.58 -1.40
C LEU A 240 -13.78 -6.85 -0.95
N VAL A 241 -13.15 -7.70 -0.14
CA VAL A 241 -13.77 -8.92 0.43
C VAL A 241 -14.71 -8.58 1.58
N THR A 242 -14.32 -7.64 2.44
CA THR A 242 -15.09 -7.22 3.61
C THR A 242 -16.44 -6.59 3.22
N LEU A 243 -16.45 -5.74 2.18
CA LEU A 243 -17.61 -4.94 1.82
C LEU A 243 -18.87 -5.75 1.45
N PRO A 244 -18.82 -6.75 0.54
CA PRO A 244 -19.99 -7.54 0.19
C PRO A 244 -20.59 -8.27 1.40
N LEU A 245 -19.73 -8.80 2.28
CA LEU A 245 -20.16 -9.50 3.50
C LEU A 245 -20.83 -8.52 4.48
N ALA A 246 -20.16 -7.40 4.77
CA ALA A 246 -20.68 -6.40 5.70
C ALA A 246 -21.98 -5.76 5.22
N ILE A 247 -22.07 -5.40 3.95
CA ILE A 247 -23.28 -4.79 3.36
C ILE A 247 -24.39 -5.85 3.29
N GLY A 248 -24.12 -7.03 2.72
CA GLY A 248 -25.10 -8.07 2.55
C GLY A 248 -25.71 -8.50 3.87
N LEU A 249 -24.88 -8.84 4.85
CA LEU A 249 -25.31 -9.33 6.15
C LEU A 249 -25.88 -8.22 7.03
N GLY A 250 -25.21 -7.04 7.10
CA GLY A 250 -25.63 -5.94 7.95
C GLY A 250 -26.96 -5.32 7.50
N VAL A 251 -27.10 -5.04 6.20
CA VAL A 251 -28.35 -4.48 5.65
C VAL A 251 -29.48 -5.49 5.72
N SER A 252 -29.22 -6.77 5.44
CA SER A 252 -30.25 -7.82 5.54
C SER A 252 -30.73 -8.01 6.98
N ALA A 253 -29.84 -8.04 7.94
CA ALA A 253 -30.20 -8.15 9.37
C ALA A 253 -31.07 -6.96 9.83
N GLY A 254 -30.67 -5.73 9.47
CA GLY A 254 -31.44 -4.53 9.81
C GLY A 254 -32.80 -4.44 9.14
N TYR A 255 -32.91 -4.87 7.87
CA TYR A 255 -34.15 -4.76 7.10
C TYR A 255 -35.16 -5.86 7.44
N PHE A 256 -34.76 -7.13 7.40
CA PHE A 256 -35.68 -8.25 7.64
C PHE A 256 -35.99 -8.46 9.12
N GLY A 257 -35.01 -8.23 10.00
CA GLY A 257 -35.19 -8.51 11.44
C GLY A 257 -35.41 -10.00 11.76
N GLY A 258 -35.90 -10.29 12.96
CA GLY A 258 -36.26 -11.64 13.42
C GLY A 258 -35.13 -12.64 13.20
N ARG A 259 -35.43 -13.83 12.65
CA ARG A 259 -34.45 -14.92 12.48
C ARG A 259 -33.21 -14.53 11.67
N VAL A 260 -33.33 -13.67 10.66
CA VAL A 260 -32.20 -13.21 9.86
C VAL A 260 -31.26 -12.40 10.74
N ASP A 261 -31.82 -11.48 11.51
CA ASP A 261 -31.08 -10.67 12.47
C ASP A 261 -30.40 -11.53 13.55
N ASP A 262 -31.15 -12.49 14.13
CA ASP A 262 -30.62 -13.38 15.16
C ASP A 262 -29.42 -14.21 14.67
N VAL A 263 -29.51 -14.75 13.44
CA VAL A 263 -28.41 -15.54 12.83
C VAL A 263 -27.19 -14.65 12.58
N VAL A 264 -27.37 -13.46 12.00
CA VAL A 264 -26.25 -12.55 11.73
C VAL A 264 -25.62 -12.08 13.03
N GLN A 265 -26.42 -11.75 14.06
CA GLN A 265 -25.91 -11.38 15.37
C GLN A 265 -25.13 -12.53 16.04
N TYR A 266 -25.65 -13.75 15.94
CA TYR A 266 -24.95 -14.92 16.46
C TYR A 266 -23.58 -15.10 15.78
N LEU A 267 -23.54 -15.00 14.43
CA LEU A 267 -22.30 -15.13 13.67
C LEU A 267 -21.24 -14.10 14.09
N TYR A 268 -21.59 -12.79 14.12
CA TYR A 268 -20.58 -11.80 14.46
C TYR A 268 -20.21 -11.84 15.95
N THR A 269 -21.12 -12.23 16.84
CA THR A 269 -20.82 -12.37 18.26
C THR A 269 -19.86 -13.53 18.50
N THR A 270 -20.08 -14.66 17.82
CA THR A 270 -19.20 -15.84 17.89
C THR A 270 -17.81 -15.52 17.35
N LEU A 271 -17.72 -14.86 16.18
CA LEU A 271 -16.43 -14.47 15.61
C LEU A 271 -15.66 -13.50 16.54
N ASN A 272 -16.36 -12.53 17.11
CA ASN A 272 -15.72 -11.54 18.01
C ASN A 272 -15.39 -12.10 19.41
N ALA A 273 -15.91 -13.28 19.79
CA ALA A 273 -15.53 -13.94 21.03
C ALA A 273 -14.12 -14.56 20.97
N ILE A 274 -13.61 -14.80 19.76
CA ILE A 274 -12.25 -15.30 19.52
C ILE A 274 -11.33 -14.12 19.31
N PRO A 275 -10.15 -14.03 19.96
CA PRO A 275 -9.17 -12.98 19.66
C PRO A 275 -8.78 -12.99 18.18
N GLY A 276 -9.05 -11.88 17.47
CA GLY A 276 -8.95 -11.82 16.00
C GLY A 276 -7.59 -12.26 15.46
N VAL A 277 -6.49 -11.87 16.13
CA VAL A 277 -5.12 -12.26 15.73
C VAL A 277 -4.95 -13.79 15.78
N LEU A 278 -5.52 -14.47 16.79
CA LEU A 278 -5.43 -15.94 16.91
C LEU A 278 -6.28 -16.65 15.84
N LEU A 279 -7.47 -16.13 15.56
CA LEU A 279 -8.33 -16.66 14.51
C LEU A 279 -7.66 -16.55 13.13
N ILE A 280 -7.10 -15.38 12.82
CA ILE A 280 -6.38 -15.14 11.57
C ILE A 280 -5.14 -16.03 11.49
N ALA A 281 -4.36 -16.13 12.57
CA ALA A 281 -3.18 -16.98 12.63
C ALA A 281 -3.51 -18.46 12.37
N ALA A 282 -4.55 -18.98 13.00
CA ALA A 282 -5.00 -20.36 12.78
C ALA A 282 -5.42 -20.60 11.32
N ALA A 283 -6.21 -19.67 10.74
CA ALA A 283 -6.63 -19.76 9.35
C ALA A 283 -5.45 -19.70 8.36
N VAL A 284 -4.47 -18.81 8.60
CA VAL A 284 -3.26 -18.70 7.78
C VAL A 284 -2.40 -19.96 7.88
N LEU A 285 -2.23 -20.55 9.06
CA LEU A 285 -1.49 -21.79 9.23
C LEU A 285 -2.16 -22.97 8.50
N LEU A 286 -3.48 -23.07 8.55
CA LEU A 286 -4.23 -24.07 7.79
C LEU A 286 -4.03 -23.86 6.28
N MET A 287 -4.09 -22.62 5.80
CA MET A 287 -3.84 -22.29 4.41
C MET A 287 -2.41 -22.66 3.98
N GLN A 288 -1.41 -22.36 4.82
CA GLN A 288 -0.01 -22.71 4.54
C GLN A 288 0.15 -24.22 4.37
N THR A 289 -0.44 -25.03 5.27
CA THR A 289 -0.46 -26.50 5.16
C THR A 289 -1.07 -26.95 3.83
N GLN A 290 -2.16 -26.31 3.39
CA GLN A 290 -2.78 -26.64 2.10
C GLN A 290 -1.88 -26.31 0.92
N LEU A 291 -1.21 -25.17 0.92
CA LEU A 291 -0.26 -24.79 -0.12
C LEU A 291 0.99 -25.70 -0.18
N GLU A 292 1.43 -26.22 0.97
CA GLU A 292 2.55 -27.16 1.03
C GLU A 292 2.16 -28.57 0.56
N THR A 293 0.92 -29.00 0.79
CA THR A 293 0.42 -30.31 0.34
C THR A 293 -0.01 -30.33 -1.12
N HIS A 294 -0.23 -29.18 -1.76
CA HIS A 294 -0.65 -29.05 -3.16
C HIS A 294 0.32 -28.17 -3.96
N PRO A 295 1.57 -28.60 -4.19
CA PRO A 295 2.55 -27.82 -4.95
C PRO A 295 2.19 -27.66 -6.42
N ASP A 296 1.27 -28.44 -6.95
CA ASP A 296 0.72 -28.41 -8.29
C ASP A 296 -0.22 -27.22 -8.59
N TRP A 297 -0.60 -26.45 -7.58
CA TRP A 297 -1.45 -25.26 -7.77
C TRP A 297 -0.72 -24.05 -8.35
N PHE A 298 0.60 -24.08 -8.38
CA PHE A 298 1.45 -22.98 -8.86
C PHE A 298 2.71 -23.52 -9.55
N GLU A 299 3.11 -22.85 -10.63
CA GLU A 299 4.31 -23.22 -11.42
C GLU A 299 5.58 -22.53 -10.88
N THR A 300 5.42 -21.36 -10.26
CA THR A 300 6.54 -20.51 -9.83
C THR A 300 6.42 -20.08 -8.36
N GLY A 301 7.58 -19.76 -7.75
CA GLY A 301 7.61 -19.20 -6.40
C GLY A 301 6.87 -17.85 -6.29
N ALA A 302 6.84 -17.07 -7.36
CA ALA A 302 6.09 -15.81 -7.42
C ALA A 302 4.57 -16.04 -7.35
N GLU A 303 4.06 -17.03 -8.09
CA GLU A 303 2.65 -17.42 -8.05
C GLU A 303 2.24 -17.95 -6.67
N ARG A 304 3.13 -18.74 -6.04
CA ARG A 304 2.91 -19.23 -4.67
C ARG A 304 2.79 -18.07 -3.67
N ALA A 305 3.72 -17.12 -3.73
CA ALA A 305 3.71 -15.97 -2.84
C ALA A 305 2.48 -15.07 -3.07
N ASP A 306 2.07 -14.90 -4.34
CA ASP A 306 0.89 -14.13 -4.71
C ASP A 306 -0.41 -14.80 -4.23
N LEU A 307 -0.53 -16.11 -4.40
CA LEU A 307 -1.68 -16.87 -3.93
C LEU A 307 -1.79 -16.82 -2.40
N ARG A 308 -0.65 -16.91 -1.69
CA ARG A 308 -0.61 -16.74 -0.23
C ARG A 308 -1.08 -15.35 0.21
N LEU A 309 -0.65 -14.30 -0.50
CA LEU A 309 -1.12 -12.94 -0.27
C LEU A 309 -2.63 -12.82 -0.50
N LEU A 310 -3.14 -13.40 -1.58
CA LEU A 310 -4.58 -13.41 -1.89
C LEU A 310 -5.40 -14.09 -0.77
N PHE A 311 -4.97 -15.27 -0.31
CA PHE A 311 -5.64 -15.96 0.79
C PHE A 311 -5.57 -15.16 2.09
N LEU A 312 -4.44 -14.50 2.38
CA LEU A 312 -4.35 -13.61 3.54
C LEU A 312 -5.38 -12.49 3.47
N CYS A 313 -5.55 -11.85 2.31
CA CYS A 313 -6.58 -10.83 2.11
C CYS A 313 -8.01 -11.40 2.27
N LEU A 314 -8.26 -12.62 1.80
CA LEU A 314 -9.55 -13.31 1.99
C LEU A 314 -9.82 -13.57 3.48
N ILE A 315 -8.85 -14.13 4.20
CA ILE A 315 -8.98 -14.43 5.64
C ILE A 315 -9.24 -13.15 6.43
N LEU A 316 -8.44 -12.10 6.17
CA LEU A 316 -8.62 -10.78 6.80
C LEU A 316 -10.01 -10.19 6.48
N GLY A 317 -10.47 -10.26 5.25
CA GLY A 317 -11.78 -9.75 4.84
C GLY A 317 -12.93 -10.53 5.47
N MET A 318 -12.81 -11.85 5.55
CA MET A 318 -13.79 -12.73 6.18
C MET A 318 -13.84 -12.61 7.70
N THR A 319 -12.87 -12.00 8.34
CA THR A 319 -12.84 -11.77 9.79
C THR A 319 -13.23 -10.35 10.18
N ASN A 320 -12.96 -9.36 9.33
CA ASN A 320 -13.15 -7.93 9.65
C ASN A 320 -14.53 -7.33 9.31
N TRP A 321 -15.44 -8.06 8.64
CA TRP A 321 -16.76 -7.56 8.22
C TRP A 321 -17.70 -7.19 9.38
N THR A 322 -17.46 -7.70 10.59
CA THR A 322 -18.39 -7.65 11.73
C THR A 322 -18.66 -6.24 12.24
N GLY A 323 -17.65 -5.38 12.25
CA GLY A 323 -17.74 -3.98 12.69
C GLY A 323 -18.67 -3.16 11.80
N LEU A 324 -18.40 -3.16 10.50
CA LEU A 324 -19.21 -2.45 9.49
C LEU A 324 -20.63 -3.03 9.42
N ALA A 325 -20.80 -4.35 9.48
CA ALA A 325 -22.12 -4.98 9.48
C ALA A 325 -23.00 -4.50 10.63
N ARG A 326 -22.46 -4.34 11.84
CA ARG A 326 -23.19 -3.80 13.00
C ARG A 326 -23.62 -2.34 12.78
N LEU A 327 -22.74 -1.52 12.23
CA LEU A 327 -23.09 -0.12 11.91
C LEU A 327 -24.19 -0.06 10.87
N LEU A 328 -24.07 -0.83 9.78
CA LEU A 328 -25.07 -0.87 8.70
C LEU A 328 -26.41 -1.43 9.19
N ARG A 329 -26.39 -2.46 10.06
CA ARG A 329 -27.61 -2.97 10.70
C ARG A 329 -28.31 -1.87 11.48
N GLY A 330 -27.57 -1.15 12.34
CA GLY A 330 -28.14 -0.08 13.19
C GLY A 330 -28.77 1.04 12.38
N GLU A 331 -28.14 1.46 11.29
CA GLU A 331 -28.68 2.50 10.41
C GLU A 331 -29.85 1.99 9.55
N THR A 332 -29.76 0.75 9.07
CA THR A 332 -30.85 0.13 8.30
C THR A 332 -32.13 -0.01 9.13
N LEU A 333 -32.01 -0.31 10.43
CA LEU A 333 -33.15 -0.33 11.35
C LEU A 333 -33.89 1.01 11.41
N LYS A 334 -33.15 2.13 11.36
CA LYS A 334 -33.76 3.47 11.31
C LYS A 334 -34.40 3.75 9.95
N VAL A 335 -33.65 3.44 8.86
CA VAL A 335 -34.09 3.73 7.49
C VAL A 335 -35.37 2.96 7.13
N ARG A 336 -35.53 1.72 7.58
CA ARG A 336 -36.70 0.89 7.26
C ARG A 336 -38.01 1.43 7.85
N GLU A 337 -37.95 2.24 8.92
CA GLU A 337 -39.12 2.86 9.58
C GLU A 337 -39.48 4.21 8.97
N LEU A 338 -38.75 4.71 7.96
CA LEU A 338 -39.08 5.97 7.30
C LEU A 338 -40.31 5.83 6.40
N ASP A 339 -41.17 6.85 6.40
CA ASP A 339 -42.52 6.86 5.75
C ASP A 339 -42.48 6.40 4.29
N TYR A 340 -41.45 6.81 3.52
CA TYR A 340 -41.34 6.41 2.11
C TYR A 340 -41.00 4.94 1.93
N VAL A 341 -40.27 4.31 2.89
CA VAL A 341 -39.95 2.86 2.88
C VAL A 341 -41.18 2.06 3.26
N VAL A 342 -41.91 2.53 4.30
CA VAL A 342 -43.16 1.92 4.75
C VAL A 342 -44.21 1.99 3.64
N ALA A 343 -44.35 3.14 2.98
CA ALA A 343 -45.26 3.34 1.84
C ALA A 343 -44.89 2.39 0.67
N ALA A 344 -43.59 2.30 0.29
CA ALA A 344 -43.16 1.41 -0.77
C ALA A 344 -43.52 -0.06 -0.46
N ARG A 345 -43.41 -0.48 0.81
CA ARG A 345 -43.81 -1.81 1.26
C ARG A 345 -45.33 -2.01 1.16
N ALA A 346 -46.09 -1.02 1.57
CA ALA A 346 -47.55 -1.05 1.48
C ALA A 346 -48.06 -1.13 0.02
N PHE A 347 -47.37 -0.49 -0.92
CA PHE A 347 -47.64 -0.59 -2.35
C PHE A 347 -47.11 -1.89 -3.01
N GLY A 348 -46.59 -2.85 -2.24
CA GLY A 348 -46.19 -4.16 -2.75
C GLY A 348 -44.86 -4.15 -3.52
N VAL A 349 -44.01 -3.14 -3.34
CA VAL A 349 -42.65 -3.13 -3.95
C VAL A 349 -41.84 -4.26 -3.34
N SER A 350 -41.15 -5.04 -4.19
CA SER A 350 -40.33 -6.18 -3.75
C SER A 350 -39.19 -5.76 -2.82
N ASN A 351 -38.89 -6.56 -1.80
CA ASN A 351 -37.86 -6.29 -0.81
C ASN A 351 -36.49 -5.97 -1.43
N GLY A 352 -36.07 -6.72 -2.46
CA GLY A 352 -34.81 -6.46 -3.14
C GLY A 352 -34.76 -5.07 -3.79
N ARG A 353 -35.88 -4.60 -4.37
CA ARG A 353 -35.96 -3.24 -4.94
C ARG A 353 -35.94 -2.16 -3.85
N ILE A 354 -36.60 -2.40 -2.72
CA ILE A 354 -36.55 -1.51 -1.55
C ILE A 354 -35.11 -1.40 -1.04
N LEU A 355 -34.43 -2.53 -0.86
CA LEU A 355 -33.04 -2.56 -0.38
C LEU A 355 -32.12 -1.79 -1.31
N LEU A 356 -32.15 -2.07 -2.62
CA LEU A 356 -31.23 -1.45 -3.58
C LEU A 356 -31.55 0.02 -3.88
N ARG A 357 -32.83 0.42 -3.87
CA ARG A 357 -33.24 1.76 -4.32
C ARG A 357 -33.52 2.74 -3.17
N HIS A 358 -33.85 2.22 -1.99
CA HIS A 358 -34.23 3.06 -0.85
C HIS A 358 -33.30 2.91 0.35
N VAL A 359 -32.87 1.69 0.70
CA VAL A 359 -32.03 1.47 1.88
C VAL A 359 -30.55 1.73 1.57
N LEU A 360 -29.99 1.02 0.59
CA LEU A 360 -28.55 1.07 0.29
C LEU A 360 -28.05 2.50 -0.03
N PRO A 361 -28.76 3.32 -0.83
CA PRO A 361 -28.34 4.70 -1.06
C PRO A 361 -28.33 5.59 0.19
N ASN A 362 -29.15 5.28 1.18
CA ASN A 362 -29.20 6.03 2.43
C ASN A 362 -28.06 5.65 3.40
N VAL A 363 -27.57 4.41 3.35
CA VAL A 363 -26.47 3.95 4.21
C VAL A 363 -25.10 3.99 3.51
N GLN A 364 -25.03 4.36 2.23
CA GLN A 364 -23.78 4.36 1.45
C GLN A 364 -22.69 5.27 2.05
N HIS A 365 -23.07 6.37 2.74
CA HIS A 365 -22.11 7.25 3.39
C HIS A 365 -21.32 6.52 4.49
N ILE A 366 -21.96 5.62 5.25
CA ILE A 366 -21.29 4.77 6.25
C ILE A 366 -20.29 3.84 5.57
N VAL A 367 -20.69 3.20 4.46
CA VAL A 367 -19.82 2.33 3.69
C VAL A 367 -18.58 3.08 3.20
N LEU A 368 -18.76 4.28 2.61
CA LEU A 368 -17.64 5.08 2.10
C LEU A 368 -16.67 5.51 3.22
N ILE A 369 -17.21 5.93 4.37
CA ILE A 369 -16.40 6.30 5.52
C ILE A 369 -15.61 5.08 6.02
N SER A 370 -16.26 3.93 6.19
CA SER A 370 -15.60 2.71 6.68
C SER A 370 -14.50 2.22 5.72
N VAL A 371 -14.74 2.23 4.41
CA VAL A 371 -13.74 1.85 3.40
C VAL A 371 -12.42 2.60 3.59
N VAL A 372 -12.51 3.90 3.78
CA VAL A 372 -11.30 4.73 3.89
C VAL A 372 -10.64 4.56 5.26
N MET A 373 -11.44 4.43 6.34
CA MET A 373 -10.90 4.25 7.70
C MET A 373 -10.30 2.85 7.92
N ASP A 374 -10.91 1.81 7.35
CA ASP A 374 -10.45 0.43 7.55
C ASP A 374 -9.13 0.16 6.83
N PHE A 375 -8.84 0.87 5.73
CA PHE A 375 -7.61 0.71 4.95
C PHE A 375 -6.34 0.81 5.82
N SER A 376 -6.23 1.86 6.63
CA SER A 376 -5.07 2.07 7.49
C SER A 376 -4.92 0.99 8.56
N GLY A 377 -6.03 0.55 9.14
CA GLY A 377 -6.07 -0.54 10.12
C GLY A 377 -5.60 -1.87 9.52
N LEU A 378 -5.96 -2.15 8.26
CA LEU A 378 -5.57 -3.37 7.55
C LEU A 378 -4.07 -3.40 7.21
N VAL A 379 -3.50 -2.25 6.80
CA VAL A 379 -2.05 -2.14 6.58
C VAL A 379 -1.28 -2.41 7.87
N LEU A 380 -1.75 -1.87 9.01
CA LEU A 380 -1.14 -2.12 10.31
C LEU A 380 -1.33 -3.58 10.76
N ALA A 381 -2.49 -4.18 10.50
CA ALA A 381 -2.76 -5.58 10.82
C ALA A 381 -1.79 -6.53 10.09
N GLU A 382 -1.47 -6.26 8.81
CA GLU A 382 -0.43 -7.00 8.08
C GLU A 382 0.92 -6.93 8.78
N ALA A 383 1.34 -5.72 9.16
CA ALA A 383 2.62 -5.53 9.82
C ALA A 383 2.72 -6.32 11.14
N VAL A 384 1.62 -6.36 11.92
CA VAL A 384 1.54 -7.15 13.15
C VAL A 384 1.59 -8.65 12.87
N LEU A 385 0.83 -9.14 11.87
CA LEU A 385 0.81 -10.56 11.51
C LEU A 385 2.17 -11.02 10.97
N SER A 386 2.80 -10.23 10.12
CA SER A 386 4.15 -10.51 9.59
C SER A 386 5.21 -10.48 10.69
N TYR A 387 5.09 -9.53 11.65
CA TYR A 387 5.96 -9.48 12.83
C TYR A 387 5.87 -10.74 13.69
N VAL A 388 4.69 -11.33 13.83
CA VAL A 388 4.47 -12.62 14.54
C VAL A 388 4.89 -13.82 13.69
N GLY A 389 5.18 -13.62 12.40
CA GLY A 389 5.59 -14.68 11.47
C GLY A 389 4.43 -15.40 10.76
N VAL A 390 3.22 -14.87 10.88
CA VAL A 390 1.98 -15.44 10.30
C VAL A 390 1.44 -14.57 9.16
N GLY A 391 2.22 -13.59 8.67
CA GLY A 391 1.82 -12.68 7.61
C GLY A 391 2.02 -13.22 6.19
N VAL A 392 2.47 -12.32 5.32
CA VAL A 392 2.80 -12.63 3.92
C VAL A 392 3.98 -13.62 3.81
N ASP A 393 4.23 -14.11 2.60
CA ASP A 393 5.37 -15.01 2.37
C ASP A 393 6.70 -14.35 2.82
N PRO A 394 7.59 -15.08 3.54
CA PRO A 394 8.87 -14.52 3.99
C PRO A 394 9.78 -14.04 2.85
N GLY A 395 9.61 -14.58 1.64
CA GLY A 395 10.33 -14.13 0.44
C GLY A 395 9.72 -12.89 -0.22
N MET A 396 8.52 -12.47 0.20
CA MET A 396 7.86 -11.29 -0.32
C MET A 396 8.29 -10.04 0.45
N LEU A 397 8.57 -8.97 -0.27
CA LEU A 397 8.88 -7.68 0.35
C LEU A 397 7.59 -7.04 0.89
N SER A 398 7.54 -6.80 2.20
CA SER A 398 6.49 -6.08 2.90
C SER A 398 7.08 -5.30 4.08
N PHE A 399 6.36 -4.26 4.51
CA PHE A 399 6.78 -3.50 5.70
C PHE A 399 6.85 -4.40 6.93
N GLY A 400 5.90 -5.33 7.08
CA GLY A 400 5.88 -6.27 8.20
C GLY A 400 7.07 -7.24 8.19
N ASN A 401 7.43 -7.79 7.03
CA ASN A 401 8.62 -8.65 6.89
C ASN A 401 9.92 -7.86 7.15
N MET A 402 10.00 -6.60 6.71
CA MET A 402 11.14 -5.73 7.03
C MET A 402 11.27 -5.49 8.54
N ILE A 403 10.16 -5.22 9.23
CA ILE A 403 10.12 -5.02 10.69
C ILE A 403 10.49 -6.32 11.42
N ASN A 404 9.96 -7.46 10.99
CA ASN A 404 10.28 -8.76 11.56
C ASN A 404 11.77 -9.11 11.38
N GLY A 405 12.34 -8.87 10.20
CA GLY A 405 13.77 -9.07 9.93
C GLY A 405 14.65 -8.15 10.79
N ALA A 406 14.23 -6.91 11.01
CA ALA A 406 14.99 -5.95 11.82
C ALA A 406 14.93 -6.22 13.33
N ARG A 407 13.93 -6.96 13.81
CA ARG A 407 13.70 -7.20 15.25
C ARG A 407 14.92 -7.77 15.99
N LEU A 408 15.56 -8.78 15.41
CA LEU A 408 16.73 -9.41 16.01
C LEU A 408 18.00 -8.55 15.87
N GLU A 409 18.03 -7.71 14.88
CA GLU A 409 19.18 -6.86 14.56
C GLU A 409 19.29 -5.63 15.50
N LEU A 410 18.19 -5.25 16.13
CA LEU A 410 18.19 -4.22 17.18
C LEU A 410 18.93 -4.66 18.45
N ALA A 411 19.05 -5.98 18.68
CA ALA A 411 19.77 -6.54 19.82
C ALA A 411 21.27 -6.77 19.54
N ARG A 412 21.75 -6.45 18.32
CA ARG A 412 23.17 -6.59 17.96
C ARG A 412 24.01 -5.43 18.48
N GLU A 413 25.31 -5.69 18.61
CA GLU A 413 26.33 -4.67 18.80
C GLU A 413 27.32 -4.69 17.61
N PRO A 414 27.35 -3.61 16.82
CA PRO A 414 26.56 -2.36 16.88
C PRO A 414 25.13 -2.56 16.34
N VAL A 415 24.20 -1.71 16.82
CA VAL A 415 22.76 -1.78 16.51
C VAL A 415 22.48 -1.48 15.03
N VAL A 416 21.73 -2.35 14.34
CA VAL A 416 21.23 -2.13 12.97
C VAL A 416 19.81 -1.60 13.03
N TRP A 417 19.63 -0.29 12.94
CA TRP A 417 18.35 0.40 13.13
C TRP A 417 17.66 0.87 11.84
N TRP A 418 18.42 1.02 10.76
CA TRP A 418 17.93 1.72 9.55
C TRP A 418 16.87 0.98 8.77
N GLN A 419 16.90 -0.35 8.76
CA GLN A 419 15.85 -1.16 8.11
C GLN A 419 14.49 -0.95 8.79
N LEU A 420 14.47 -0.94 10.13
CA LEU A 420 13.27 -0.64 10.91
C LEU A 420 12.80 0.79 10.67
N ALA A 421 13.72 1.76 10.70
CA ALA A 421 13.40 3.16 10.50
C ALA A 421 12.82 3.43 9.11
N ALA A 422 13.36 2.80 8.05
CA ALA A 422 12.85 2.93 6.70
C ALA A 422 11.44 2.34 6.57
N ALA A 423 11.22 1.11 7.04
CA ALA A 423 9.89 0.47 7.02
C ALA A 423 8.87 1.31 7.80
N PHE A 424 9.23 1.78 9.00
CA PHE A 424 8.38 2.63 9.83
C PHE A 424 8.03 3.95 9.13
N LEU A 425 9.01 4.64 8.56
CA LEU A 425 8.81 5.94 7.92
C LEU A 425 7.80 5.85 6.76
N PHE A 426 7.99 4.90 5.85
CA PHE A 426 7.12 4.76 4.68
C PHE A 426 5.72 4.26 5.06
N MET A 427 5.63 3.29 5.98
CA MET A 427 4.35 2.84 6.52
C MET A 427 3.63 3.98 7.26
N PHE A 428 4.34 4.76 8.07
CA PHE A 428 3.78 5.92 8.77
C PHE A 428 3.21 6.97 7.80
N VAL A 429 3.95 7.31 6.74
CA VAL A 429 3.49 8.27 5.72
C VAL A 429 2.25 7.75 5.00
N LEU A 430 2.22 6.46 4.63
CA LEU A 430 1.06 5.84 3.98
C LEU A 430 -0.18 5.88 4.90
N VAL A 431 -0.03 5.40 6.13
CA VAL A 431 -1.13 5.33 7.12
C VAL A 431 -1.61 6.73 7.52
N LEU A 432 -0.68 7.67 7.74
CA LEU A 432 -1.03 9.07 8.06
C LEU A 432 -1.82 9.71 6.91
N ALA A 433 -1.35 9.57 5.67
CA ALA A 433 -2.06 10.10 4.51
C ALA A 433 -3.46 9.47 4.36
N ALA A 434 -3.58 8.14 4.57
CA ALA A 434 -4.86 7.45 4.54
C ALA A 434 -5.82 7.97 5.62
N ASN A 435 -5.36 8.11 6.86
CA ASN A 435 -6.18 8.62 7.97
C ASN A 435 -6.61 10.07 7.76
N LEU A 436 -5.70 10.96 7.38
CA LEU A 436 -6.05 12.36 7.09
C LEU A 436 -7.06 12.47 5.95
N PHE A 437 -6.91 11.66 4.89
CA PHE A 437 -7.88 11.60 3.81
C PHE A 437 -9.23 11.07 4.29
N ALA A 438 -9.23 10.03 5.13
CA ALA A 438 -10.43 9.43 5.71
C ALA A 438 -11.23 10.44 6.55
N ASP A 439 -10.56 11.19 7.40
CA ASP A 439 -11.19 12.21 8.26
C ASP A 439 -11.86 13.30 7.40
N CYS A 440 -11.17 13.82 6.39
CA CYS A 440 -11.73 14.81 5.47
C CYS A 440 -12.94 14.26 4.68
N VAL A 441 -12.90 12.99 4.23
CA VAL A 441 -14.01 12.32 3.56
C VAL A 441 -15.21 12.17 4.53
N ARG A 442 -14.93 11.75 5.76
CA ARG A 442 -15.95 11.62 6.81
C ARG A 442 -16.66 12.94 7.07
N ASP A 443 -15.88 14.02 7.29
CA ASP A 443 -16.44 15.35 7.56
C ASP A 443 -17.26 15.88 6.37
N ALA A 444 -16.82 15.64 5.15
CA ALA A 444 -17.54 16.05 3.94
C ALA A 444 -18.84 15.28 3.72
N LEU A 445 -18.93 14.02 4.17
CA LEU A 445 -20.10 13.14 4.05
C LEU A 445 -21.06 13.24 5.23
N ASP A 446 -20.67 13.85 6.37
CA ASP A 446 -21.53 13.99 7.55
C ASP A 446 -22.71 14.93 7.24
N PRO A 447 -23.96 14.42 7.30
CA PRO A 447 -25.16 15.24 7.05
C PRO A 447 -25.42 16.28 8.15
N ARG A 448 -24.84 16.12 9.34
CA ARG A 448 -25.03 17.03 10.48
C ARG A 448 -24.26 18.33 10.35
N GLY A 449 -23.12 18.33 9.65
CA GLY A 449 -22.33 19.52 9.34
C GLY A 449 -23.05 20.56 8.47
N ARG A 450 -24.22 20.21 7.89
CA ARG A 450 -25.05 21.12 7.08
C ARG A 450 -25.81 22.18 7.90
N ARG A 451 -25.87 22.10 9.24
CA ARG A 451 -26.69 23.00 10.10
C ARG A 451 -25.89 24.13 10.74
N SER A 452 -24.58 24.22 10.54
CA SER A 452 -23.74 25.22 11.19
C SER A 452 -22.99 26.19 10.26
N SER A 453 -23.37 26.24 8.98
CA SER A 453 -22.82 27.21 8.01
C SER A 453 -23.91 28.06 7.38
#